data_529afbbb2fe22b8f1308403d1cf74f55
#
_entry.id   529afbbb2fe22b8f1308403d1cf74f55
#
_cell.length_a   1.000
_cell.length_b   1.000
_cell.length_c   1.000
_cell.angle_alpha   90.00
_cell.angle_beta   90.00
_cell.angle_gamma   90.00
#
_symmetry.space_group_name_H-M   'P 1'
#
loop_
_entity.id
_entity.type
_entity.pdbx_description
1 polymer ?
#
loop_
_entity_poly.entity_id
_entity_poly.type
_entity_poly.pdbx_seq_one_letter_code
_entity_poly.pdbx_strand_id
1 'polypeptide(L)'
;ARGRSISAGDKLIRAANYMLTAERLLAHGSEGRMALYSRFLAAFEKGLALSGSTCRRVEIPYEGKHLSALYVPAEGVEGRQPLLVQVNGLDSTKEMKLLVGLPIWLAKRGIASLIVDQPGTGEALRLQGLTARFDSEHWASWVVDWLETQDFVDPKRIGMEGVSLGGYYCPRAVAFEPRFACGVVWGANHDWRDVQKRRLEREGSFPVPHYWAHVQWVWGAKDQDDFMRIAENVHLDGVLDRIKVPFLVTHGEKDSQIPLKWAERTYEQLVNSPKRELKIFTDREGGVQHSSFDNSANAGAYIADWIAEVLGGRTAN
;
A
#
# COMPACT_ATOMS: atom_id res chain seq x y z
N ALA A 1 4.62 33.55 17.24
CA ALA A 1 5.22 32.24 16.97
C ALA A 1 6.72 32.32 17.29
N ARG A 2 7.26 31.37 18.10
CA ARG A 2 8.65 31.36 18.58
C ARG A 2 9.62 30.70 17.58
N GLY A 3 9.34 30.69 16.27
CA GLY A 3 10.22 30.11 15.23
C GLY A 3 10.43 28.57 15.30
N ARG A 4 9.61 27.84 16.03
CA ARG A 4 9.73 26.38 16.22
C ARG A 4 8.96 25.62 15.15
N SER A 5 9.39 25.72 13.88
CA SER A 5 8.68 25.18 12.72
C SER A 5 8.60 23.66 12.77
N ILE A 6 9.69 22.93 13.07
CA ILE A 6 9.71 21.47 13.12
C ILE A 6 8.68 20.94 14.13
N SER A 7 8.69 21.42 15.37
CA SER A 7 7.69 21.01 16.38
C SER A 7 6.25 21.37 16.00
N ALA A 8 6.05 22.43 15.23
CA ALA A 8 4.73 22.79 14.71
C ALA A 8 4.30 21.81 13.59
N GLY A 9 5.23 21.43 12.70
CA GLY A 9 5.03 20.42 11.68
C GLY A 9 4.61 19.08 12.27
N ASP A 10 5.34 18.57 13.25
CA ASP A 10 5.02 17.30 13.93
C ASP A 10 3.63 17.30 14.56
N LYS A 11 3.22 18.42 15.16
CA LYS A 11 1.89 18.55 15.75
C LYS A 11 0.80 18.56 14.69
N LEU A 12 1.04 19.20 13.54
CA LEU A 12 0.10 19.21 12.42
C LEU A 12 -0.05 17.82 11.79
N ILE A 13 1.05 17.09 11.59
CA ILE A 13 1.02 15.71 11.08
C ILE A 13 0.22 14.81 12.05
N ARG A 14 0.45 14.95 13.36
CA ARG A 14 -0.32 14.22 14.37
C ARG A 14 -1.82 14.58 14.33
N ALA A 15 -2.16 15.87 14.23
CA ALA A 15 -3.54 16.32 14.11
C ALA A 15 -4.19 15.78 12.83
N ALA A 16 -3.46 15.77 11.71
CA ALA A 16 -3.89 15.20 10.45
C ALA A 16 -4.23 13.71 10.61
N ASN A 17 -3.37 12.93 11.29
CA ASN A 17 -3.64 11.50 11.53
C ASN A 17 -4.93 11.27 12.34
N TYR A 18 -5.22 12.09 13.34
CA TYR A 18 -6.50 12.03 14.06
C TYR A 18 -7.69 12.38 13.17
N MET A 19 -7.56 13.39 12.29
CA MET A 19 -8.63 13.76 11.35
C MET A 19 -8.89 12.64 10.33
N LEU A 20 -7.85 12.00 9.79
CA LEU A 20 -7.98 10.87 8.88
C LEU A 20 -8.63 9.67 9.57
N THR A 21 -8.21 9.36 10.80
CA THR A 21 -8.82 8.28 11.59
C THR A 21 -10.31 8.55 11.84
N ALA A 22 -10.67 9.77 12.19
CA ALA A 22 -12.06 10.16 12.39
C ALA A 22 -12.88 10.08 11.08
N GLU A 23 -12.28 10.51 9.93
CA GLU A 23 -12.92 10.39 8.60
C GLU A 23 -13.24 8.94 8.25
N ARG A 24 -12.28 8.03 8.49
CA ARG A 24 -12.44 6.60 8.17
C ARG A 24 -13.50 5.90 9.02
N LEU A 25 -13.83 6.42 10.19
CA LEU A 25 -14.91 5.91 11.06
C LEU A 25 -16.30 6.41 10.66
N LEU A 26 -16.40 7.38 9.75
CA LEU A 26 -17.67 7.86 9.23
C LEU A 26 -18.14 7.01 8.05
N ALA A 27 -19.46 6.77 7.97
CA ALA A 27 -20.04 6.10 6.81
C ALA A 27 -19.81 6.89 5.52
N HIS A 28 -19.76 6.18 4.38
CA HIS A 28 -19.79 6.86 3.09
C HIS A 28 -21.07 7.70 2.95
N GLY A 29 -20.94 8.93 2.45
CA GLY A 29 -22.04 9.87 2.32
C GLY A 29 -22.43 10.64 3.60
N SER A 30 -21.77 10.36 4.74
CA SER A 30 -22.01 11.14 5.97
C SER A 30 -21.67 12.62 5.79
N GLU A 31 -22.52 13.48 6.33
CA GLU A 31 -22.30 14.92 6.37
C GLU A 31 -20.95 15.23 7.04
N GLY A 32 -20.20 16.17 6.46
CA GLY A 32 -18.91 16.61 6.98
C GLY A 32 -17.73 15.67 6.73
N ARG A 33 -17.94 14.44 6.26
CA ARG A 33 -16.85 13.48 6.00
C ARG A 33 -15.81 14.04 5.04
N MET A 34 -16.25 14.59 3.91
CA MET A 34 -15.35 15.16 2.89
C MET A 34 -14.68 16.47 3.37
N ALA A 35 -15.38 17.29 4.15
CA ALA A 35 -14.78 18.47 4.78
C ALA A 35 -13.67 18.08 5.76
N LEU A 36 -13.87 17.00 6.53
CA LEU A 36 -12.85 16.47 7.43
C LEU A 36 -11.63 15.93 6.65
N TYR A 37 -11.84 15.23 5.53
CA TYR A 37 -10.78 14.78 4.64
C TYR A 37 -9.97 15.94 4.06
N SER A 38 -10.63 17.01 3.61
CA SER A 38 -9.94 18.20 3.11
C SER A 38 -9.10 18.90 4.20
N ARG A 39 -9.62 18.96 5.43
CA ARG A 39 -8.87 19.50 6.59
C ARG A 39 -7.67 18.63 6.93
N PHE A 40 -7.82 17.31 6.84
CA PHE A 40 -6.72 16.36 7.01
C PHE A 40 -5.60 16.65 6.00
N LEU A 41 -5.90 16.70 4.71
CA LEU A 41 -4.90 16.96 3.66
C LEU A 41 -4.17 18.29 3.90
N ALA A 42 -4.92 19.38 4.16
CA ALA A 42 -4.32 20.70 4.41
C ALA A 42 -3.41 20.71 5.65
N ALA A 43 -3.80 20.00 6.72
CA ALA A 43 -2.98 19.88 7.92
C ALA A 43 -1.71 19.05 7.67
N PHE A 44 -1.84 17.95 6.92
CA PHE A 44 -0.72 17.06 6.58
C PHE A 44 0.30 17.77 5.69
N GLU A 45 -0.12 18.40 4.60
CA GLU A 45 0.77 19.16 3.69
C GLU A 45 1.51 20.27 4.42
N LYS A 46 0.78 21.06 5.22
CA LYS A 46 1.42 22.11 6.05
C LYS A 46 2.38 21.52 7.07
N GLY A 47 2.05 20.36 7.62
CA GLY A 47 2.91 19.62 8.55
C GLY A 47 4.21 19.20 7.88
N LEU A 48 4.17 18.59 6.69
CA LEU A 48 5.36 18.21 5.93
C LEU A 48 6.23 19.43 5.60
N ALA A 49 5.64 20.50 5.12
CA ALA A 49 6.38 21.73 4.79
C ALA A 49 7.11 22.35 5.97
N LEU A 50 6.59 22.19 7.20
CA LEU A 50 7.19 22.72 8.43
C LEU A 50 8.17 21.77 9.12
N SER A 51 8.04 20.45 8.87
CA SER A 51 8.85 19.42 9.55
C SER A 51 10.29 19.29 9.01
N GLY A 52 10.57 19.91 7.85
CA GLY A 52 11.85 19.74 7.15
C GLY A 52 11.95 18.37 6.43
N SER A 53 10.82 17.69 6.22
CA SER A 53 10.77 16.41 5.49
C SER A 53 11.20 16.58 4.04
N THR A 54 11.94 15.61 3.51
CA THR A 54 12.27 15.49 2.08
C THR A 54 11.14 14.89 1.26
N CYS A 55 10.10 14.40 1.91
CA CYS A 55 8.91 13.86 1.26
C CYS A 55 8.19 14.97 0.49
N ARG A 56 7.80 14.67 -0.76
CA ARG A 56 7.05 15.60 -1.61
C ARG A 56 5.86 14.92 -2.25
N ARG A 57 4.77 15.64 -2.40
CA ARG A 57 3.60 15.21 -3.16
C ARG A 57 3.91 15.30 -4.66
N VAL A 58 3.50 14.29 -5.41
CA VAL A 58 3.55 14.25 -6.88
C VAL A 58 2.22 13.77 -7.44
N GLU A 59 1.96 14.08 -8.69
CA GLU A 59 0.76 13.67 -9.42
C GLU A 59 1.16 12.86 -10.65
N ILE A 60 0.59 11.67 -10.79
CA ILE A 60 0.86 10.75 -11.89
C ILE A 60 -0.33 10.83 -12.85
N PRO A 61 -0.16 11.24 -14.11
CA PRO A 61 -1.26 11.25 -15.08
C PRO A 61 -1.92 9.88 -15.19
N TYR A 62 -3.24 9.85 -15.20
CA TYR A 62 -4.01 8.62 -15.31
C TYR A 62 -5.40 8.88 -15.92
N GLU A 63 -5.68 8.40 -17.12
CA GLU A 63 -6.99 8.44 -17.81
C GLU A 63 -7.68 9.82 -17.75
N GLY A 64 -6.96 10.89 -18.08
CA GLY A 64 -7.46 12.26 -18.01
C GLY A 64 -7.63 12.85 -16.62
N LYS A 65 -7.25 12.09 -15.60
CA LYS A 65 -7.15 12.47 -14.18
C LYS A 65 -5.71 12.30 -13.70
N HIS A 66 -5.50 12.13 -12.39
CA HIS A 66 -4.19 11.81 -11.83
C HIS A 66 -4.31 10.90 -10.60
N LEU A 67 -3.26 10.14 -10.34
CA LEU A 67 -3.05 9.45 -9.06
C LEU A 67 -2.13 10.32 -8.21
N SER A 68 -2.59 10.69 -7.01
CA SER A 68 -1.77 11.41 -6.04
C SER A 68 -0.80 10.45 -5.37
N ALA A 69 0.46 10.84 -5.24
CA ALA A 69 1.48 10.04 -4.59
C ALA A 69 2.41 10.89 -3.71
N LEU A 70 3.08 10.21 -2.77
CA LEU A 70 4.17 10.78 -1.98
C LEU A 70 5.48 10.15 -2.42
N TYR A 71 6.43 10.97 -2.84
CA TYR A 71 7.78 10.57 -3.15
C TYR A 71 8.71 10.85 -1.97
N VAL A 72 9.44 9.83 -1.52
CA VAL A 72 10.49 9.93 -0.51
C VAL A 72 11.82 9.53 -1.16
N PRO A 73 12.79 10.46 -1.31
CA PRO A 73 14.07 10.17 -1.94
C PRO A 73 14.92 9.21 -1.10
N ALA A 74 15.80 8.48 -1.76
CA ALA A 74 16.83 7.69 -1.09
C ALA A 74 17.86 8.60 -0.42
N GLU A 75 18.34 8.24 0.78
CA GLU A 75 19.41 8.96 1.45
C GLU A 75 20.78 8.56 0.89
N GLY A 76 21.65 9.54 0.62
CA GLY A 76 23.04 9.33 0.23
C GLY A 76 23.22 8.59 -1.11
N VAL A 77 22.26 8.72 -2.03
CA VAL A 77 22.36 8.23 -3.40
C VAL A 77 22.34 9.41 -4.36
N GLU A 78 23.36 9.51 -5.18
CA GLU A 78 23.44 10.51 -6.25
C GLU A 78 22.94 9.93 -7.58
N GLY A 79 22.28 10.75 -8.39
CA GLY A 79 21.74 10.35 -9.69
C GLY A 79 20.49 9.48 -9.60
N ARG A 80 20.40 8.47 -10.47
CA ARG A 80 19.21 7.60 -10.57
C ARG A 80 19.16 6.60 -9.41
N GLN A 81 18.02 6.54 -8.74
CA GLN A 81 17.80 5.78 -7.52
C GLN A 81 16.96 4.52 -7.80
N PRO A 82 17.26 3.39 -7.13
CA PRO A 82 16.30 2.30 -7.05
C PRO A 82 15.06 2.78 -6.29
N LEU A 83 13.88 2.32 -6.67
CA LEU A 83 12.63 2.83 -6.13
C LEU A 83 11.64 1.70 -5.86
N LEU A 84 10.93 1.80 -4.73
CA LEU A 84 9.80 0.96 -4.39
C LEU A 84 8.49 1.71 -4.58
N VAL A 85 7.62 1.21 -5.44
CA VAL A 85 6.22 1.63 -5.51
C VAL A 85 5.47 0.95 -4.36
N GLN A 86 4.81 1.73 -3.51
CA GLN A 86 4.04 1.22 -2.38
C GLN A 86 2.56 1.50 -2.59
N VAL A 87 1.72 0.46 -2.49
CA VAL A 87 0.29 0.57 -2.70
C VAL A 87 -0.52 0.19 -1.47
N ASN A 88 -1.70 0.74 -1.39
CA ASN A 88 -2.56 0.70 -0.22
C ASN A 88 -3.41 -0.57 -0.15
N GLY A 89 -3.91 -0.87 1.07
CA GLY A 89 -5.00 -1.79 1.31
C GLY A 89 -6.36 -1.18 0.99
N LEU A 90 -7.42 -1.77 1.53
CA LEU A 90 -8.81 -1.38 1.25
C LEU A 90 -9.12 0.07 1.66
N ASP A 91 -8.63 0.50 2.80
CA ASP A 91 -9.02 1.75 3.46
C ASP A 91 -7.83 2.60 3.94
N SER A 92 -6.62 2.26 3.51
CA SER A 92 -5.43 3.05 3.78
C SER A 92 -5.22 4.17 2.74
N THR A 93 -4.31 5.09 3.06
CA THR A 93 -3.89 6.18 2.19
C THR A 93 -2.38 6.29 2.18
N LYS A 94 -1.84 6.99 1.20
CA LYS A 94 -0.39 7.22 1.09
C LYS A 94 0.21 7.86 2.34
N GLU A 95 -0.54 8.73 3.02
CA GLU A 95 -0.10 9.38 4.26
C GLU A 95 0.03 8.38 5.41
N MET A 96 -0.89 7.43 5.53
CA MET A 96 -0.80 6.36 6.53
C MET A 96 0.43 5.50 6.30
N LYS A 97 0.72 5.10 5.06
CA LYS A 97 1.92 4.32 4.74
C LYS A 97 3.20 5.08 5.06
N LEU A 98 3.26 6.39 4.82
CA LEU A 98 4.39 7.22 5.22
C LEU A 98 4.60 7.15 6.75
N LEU A 99 3.52 7.23 7.53
CA LEU A 99 3.57 7.22 8.99
C LEU A 99 3.90 5.85 9.58
N VAL A 100 3.62 4.75 8.89
CA VAL A 100 4.04 3.39 9.29
C VAL A 100 5.57 3.25 9.27
N GLY A 101 6.26 4.00 8.40
CA GLY A 101 7.70 4.16 8.46
C GLY A 101 8.51 3.38 7.41
N LEU A 102 7.92 2.47 6.65
CA LEU A 102 8.66 1.71 5.62
C LEU A 102 9.43 2.62 4.64
N PRO A 103 8.87 3.75 4.14
CA PRO A 103 9.61 4.67 3.26
C PRO A 103 10.88 5.25 3.90
N ILE A 104 10.85 5.50 5.21
CA ILE A 104 12.00 6.03 5.95
C ILE A 104 13.08 4.96 6.13
N TRP A 105 12.69 3.72 6.43
CA TRP A 105 13.65 2.60 6.55
C TRP A 105 14.31 2.30 5.20
N LEU A 106 13.56 2.39 4.10
CA LEU A 106 14.08 2.23 2.74
C LEU A 106 15.02 3.38 2.36
N ALA A 107 14.66 4.63 2.65
CA ALA A 107 15.51 5.79 2.36
C ALA A 107 16.91 5.63 2.98
N LYS A 108 16.99 5.21 4.25
CA LYS A 108 18.26 4.89 4.94
C LYS A 108 19.06 3.80 4.26
N ARG A 109 18.42 2.91 3.51
CA ARG A 109 19.04 1.82 2.73
C ARG A 109 19.34 2.21 1.28
N GLY A 110 19.18 3.48 0.93
CA GLY A 110 19.45 3.97 -0.42
C GLY A 110 18.36 3.58 -1.44
N ILE A 111 17.15 3.30 -0.99
CA ILE A 111 15.99 3.01 -1.82
C ILE A 111 14.98 4.14 -1.69
N ALA A 112 14.59 4.75 -2.81
CA ALA A 112 13.50 5.72 -2.84
C ALA A 112 12.14 5.03 -2.72
N SER A 113 11.12 5.78 -2.34
CA SER A 113 9.74 5.29 -2.26
C SER A 113 8.78 6.18 -3.03
N LEU A 114 7.84 5.58 -3.74
CA LEU A 114 6.67 6.23 -4.31
C LEU A 114 5.43 5.57 -3.71
N ILE A 115 4.75 6.29 -2.81
CA ILE A 115 3.55 5.80 -2.14
C ILE A 115 2.34 6.33 -2.89
N VAL A 116 1.57 5.45 -3.53
CA VAL A 116 0.51 5.84 -4.46
C VAL A 116 -0.87 5.64 -3.84
N ASP A 117 -1.74 6.65 -3.97
CA ASP A 117 -3.17 6.46 -3.83
C ASP A 117 -3.69 5.91 -5.18
N GLN A 118 -3.66 4.58 -5.33
CA GLN A 118 -4.19 3.90 -6.50
C GLN A 118 -5.73 3.99 -6.54
N PRO A 119 -6.38 3.67 -7.68
CA PRO A 119 -7.83 3.61 -7.78
C PRO A 119 -8.45 2.81 -6.62
N GLY A 120 -9.48 3.35 -5.99
CA GLY A 120 -10.11 2.81 -4.79
C GLY A 120 -9.54 3.30 -3.45
N THR A 121 -8.50 4.15 -3.46
CA THR A 121 -7.87 4.63 -2.20
C THR A 121 -7.66 6.15 -2.18
N GLY A 122 -7.44 6.68 -1.00
CA GLY A 122 -7.01 8.06 -0.76
C GLY A 122 -7.71 9.13 -1.60
N GLU A 123 -6.92 10.01 -2.20
CA GLU A 123 -7.41 11.09 -3.07
C GLU A 123 -8.00 10.56 -4.39
N ALA A 124 -7.50 9.45 -4.93
CA ALA A 124 -8.03 8.86 -6.16
C ALA A 124 -9.52 8.51 -6.02
N LEU A 125 -9.89 7.88 -4.92
CA LEU A 125 -11.30 7.57 -4.63
C LEU A 125 -12.09 8.80 -4.20
N ARG A 126 -11.58 9.55 -3.20
CA ARG A 126 -12.34 10.60 -2.50
C ARG A 126 -12.54 11.86 -3.33
N LEU A 127 -11.52 12.28 -4.07
CA LEU A 127 -11.55 13.55 -4.80
C LEU A 127 -11.81 13.36 -6.29
N GLN A 128 -11.48 12.21 -6.86
CA GLN A 128 -11.60 11.97 -8.28
C GLN A 128 -12.60 10.89 -8.67
N GLY A 129 -13.17 10.16 -7.68
CA GLY A 129 -14.14 9.10 -7.91
C GLY A 129 -13.56 7.90 -8.67
N LEU A 130 -12.25 7.68 -8.59
CA LEU A 130 -11.59 6.53 -9.19
C LEU A 130 -11.78 5.32 -8.28
N THR A 131 -12.69 4.44 -8.64
CA THR A 131 -12.99 3.21 -7.90
C THR A 131 -11.95 2.13 -8.14
N ALA A 132 -11.86 1.17 -7.22
CA ALA A 132 -10.95 0.04 -7.31
C ALA A 132 -11.20 -0.81 -8.58
N ARG A 133 -10.13 -1.44 -9.06
CA ARG A 133 -10.12 -2.35 -10.22
C ARG A 133 -9.46 -3.66 -9.81
N PHE A 134 -9.96 -4.77 -10.31
CA PHE A 134 -9.34 -6.08 -10.09
C PHE A 134 -8.05 -6.24 -10.93
N ASP A 135 -7.98 -5.63 -12.12
CA ASP A 135 -6.84 -5.63 -13.04
C ASP A 135 -5.81 -4.56 -12.65
N SER A 136 -5.13 -4.77 -11.53
CA SER A 136 -4.19 -3.80 -10.97
C SER A 136 -3.02 -3.45 -11.90
N GLU A 137 -2.65 -4.33 -12.81
CA GLU A 137 -1.68 -4.08 -13.86
C GLU A 137 -2.01 -2.85 -14.71
N HIS A 138 -3.29 -2.55 -14.90
CA HIS A 138 -3.74 -1.42 -15.69
C HIS A 138 -3.20 -0.08 -15.15
N TRP A 139 -3.49 0.24 -13.88
CA TRP A 139 -2.99 1.49 -13.30
C TRP A 139 -1.49 1.41 -12.93
N ALA A 140 -0.99 0.20 -12.64
CA ALA A 140 0.42 0.02 -12.32
C ALA A 140 1.33 0.35 -13.52
N SER A 141 0.92 0.00 -14.74
CA SER A 141 1.65 0.37 -15.97
C SER A 141 1.73 1.90 -16.14
N TRP A 142 0.67 2.65 -15.87
CA TRP A 142 0.70 4.12 -15.88
C TRP A 142 1.69 4.69 -14.84
N VAL A 143 1.79 4.06 -13.69
CA VAL A 143 2.77 4.45 -12.66
C VAL A 143 4.19 4.20 -13.16
N VAL A 144 4.46 3.05 -13.78
CA VAL A 144 5.78 2.74 -14.33
C VAL A 144 6.13 3.64 -15.52
N ASP A 145 5.18 3.89 -16.43
CA ASP A 145 5.36 4.82 -17.56
C ASP A 145 5.78 6.20 -17.06
N TRP A 146 5.12 6.71 -16.02
CA TRP A 146 5.48 7.99 -15.41
C TRP A 146 6.86 7.93 -14.75
N LEU A 147 7.19 6.85 -14.04
CA LEU A 147 8.49 6.68 -13.38
C LEU A 147 9.65 6.67 -14.39
N GLU A 148 9.46 6.08 -15.55
CA GLU A 148 10.48 6.05 -16.62
C GLU A 148 10.78 7.46 -17.18
N THR A 149 9.87 8.41 -17.06
CA THR A 149 10.10 9.82 -17.44
C THR A 149 10.87 10.62 -16.38
N GLN A 150 11.10 10.05 -15.18
CA GLN A 150 11.73 10.78 -14.10
C GLN A 150 13.26 10.59 -14.09
N ASP A 151 14.02 11.66 -14.15
CA ASP A 151 15.50 11.63 -14.20
C ASP A 151 16.12 11.03 -12.92
N PHE A 152 15.41 11.02 -11.81
CA PHE A 152 15.89 10.50 -10.53
C PHE A 152 15.61 9.01 -10.33
N VAL A 153 14.93 8.32 -11.25
CA VAL A 153 14.58 6.89 -11.14
C VAL A 153 15.50 6.03 -11.99
N ASP A 154 15.98 4.93 -11.44
CA ASP A 154 16.57 3.85 -12.22
C ASP A 154 15.47 2.90 -12.70
N PRO A 155 15.13 2.91 -14.00
CA PRO A 155 14.00 2.15 -14.53
C PRO A 155 14.21 0.63 -14.47
N LYS A 156 15.44 0.17 -14.24
CA LYS A 156 15.77 -1.26 -14.09
C LYS A 156 15.64 -1.75 -12.64
N ARG A 157 15.42 -0.84 -11.71
CA ARG A 157 15.37 -1.14 -10.27
C ARG A 157 14.10 -0.56 -9.63
N ILE A 158 12.95 -0.81 -10.26
CA ILE A 158 11.64 -0.46 -9.75
C ILE A 158 11.01 -1.72 -9.15
N GLY A 159 10.77 -1.75 -7.84
CA GLY A 159 10.02 -2.80 -7.17
C GLY A 159 8.61 -2.35 -6.82
N MET A 160 7.76 -3.31 -6.40
CA MET A 160 6.42 -3.01 -5.90
C MET A 160 6.15 -3.69 -4.57
N GLU A 161 5.50 -2.97 -3.64
CA GLU A 161 5.02 -3.51 -2.36
C GLU A 161 3.54 -3.20 -2.18
N GLY A 162 2.78 -4.17 -1.63
CA GLY A 162 1.38 -3.99 -1.31
C GLY A 162 1.01 -4.51 0.06
N VAL A 163 0.25 -3.68 0.83
CA VAL A 163 -0.22 -4.01 2.17
C VAL A 163 -1.68 -4.45 2.15
N SER A 164 -2.05 -5.50 2.91
CA SER A 164 -3.44 -5.95 3.07
C SER A 164 -4.10 -6.28 1.72
N LEU A 165 -5.14 -5.56 1.24
CA LEU A 165 -5.68 -5.73 -0.11
C LEU A 165 -4.63 -5.42 -1.19
N GLY A 166 -3.61 -4.60 -0.89
CA GLY A 166 -2.42 -4.45 -1.71
C GLY A 166 -1.65 -5.75 -1.92
N GLY A 167 -1.80 -6.70 -0.99
CA GLY A 167 -1.30 -8.08 -1.11
C GLY A 167 -1.98 -8.91 -2.21
N TYR A 168 -3.07 -8.41 -2.78
CA TYR A 168 -3.64 -8.87 -4.05
C TYR A 168 -3.13 -8.02 -5.23
N TYR A 169 -3.15 -6.69 -5.09
CA TYR A 169 -2.79 -5.78 -6.18
C TYR A 169 -1.33 -5.93 -6.63
N CYS A 170 -0.40 -6.03 -5.68
CA CYS A 170 1.02 -6.13 -5.99
C CYS A 170 1.37 -7.39 -6.80
N PRO A 171 1.06 -8.63 -6.36
CA PRO A 171 1.42 -9.81 -7.13
C PRO A 171 0.74 -9.85 -8.50
N ARG A 172 -0.51 -9.37 -8.61
CA ARG A 172 -1.17 -9.28 -9.90
C ARG A 172 -0.47 -8.27 -10.82
N ALA A 173 -0.18 -7.07 -10.34
CA ALA A 173 0.55 -6.07 -11.13
C ALA A 173 1.91 -6.59 -11.59
N VAL A 174 2.71 -7.19 -10.70
CA VAL A 174 4.04 -7.75 -11.02
C VAL A 174 3.95 -8.92 -12.03
N ALA A 175 2.85 -9.68 -12.01
CA ALA A 175 2.64 -10.78 -12.96
C ALA A 175 2.40 -10.33 -14.41
N PHE A 176 1.85 -9.13 -14.60
CA PHE A 176 1.46 -8.61 -15.92
C PHE A 176 2.25 -7.38 -16.37
N GLU A 177 2.99 -6.71 -15.46
CA GLU A 177 3.87 -5.58 -15.78
C GLU A 177 5.34 -6.00 -15.60
N PRO A 178 6.01 -6.41 -16.68
CA PRO A 178 7.33 -7.04 -16.62
C PRO A 178 8.49 -6.08 -16.25
N ARG A 179 8.24 -4.77 -16.16
CA ARG A 179 9.25 -3.77 -15.77
C ARG A 179 9.50 -3.74 -14.26
N PHE A 180 8.64 -4.35 -13.44
CA PHE A 180 8.95 -4.51 -12.03
C PHE A 180 10.11 -5.50 -11.82
N ALA A 181 11.11 -5.08 -11.05
CA ALA A 181 12.30 -5.88 -10.73
C ALA A 181 12.09 -6.81 -9.52
N CYS A 182 11.10 -6.56 -8.68
CA CYS A 182 10.70 -7.42 -7.56
C CYS A 182 9.28 -7.08 -7.08
N GLY A 183 8.69 -8.01 -6.31
CA GLY A 183 7.43 -7.79 -5.61
C GLY A 183 7.50 -8.20 -4.15
N VAL A 184 6.73 -7.50 -3.31
CA VAL A 184 6.61 -7.78 -1.87
C VAL A 184 5.16 -7.64 -1.45
N VAL A 185 4.66 -8.58 -0.66
CA VAL A 185 3.36 -8.43 0.01
C VAL A 185 3.53 -8.39 1.52
N TRP A 186 2.90 -7.38 2.14
CA TRP A 186 2.81 -7.21 3.57
C TRP A 186 1.39 -7.56 4.03
N GLY A 187 1.17 -8.84 4.31
CA GLY A 187 -0.15 -9.44 4.47
C GLY A 187 -0.71 -9.94 3.13
N ALA A 188 -0.39 -11.20 2.79
CA ALA A 188 -0.76 -11.79 1.52
C ALA A 188 -2.27 -12.03 1.41
N ASN A 189 -2.88 -11.51 0.37
CA ASN A 189 -4.32 -11.60 0.11
C ASN A 189 -4.59 -12.34 -1.21
N HIS A 190 -4.39 -13.65 -1.19
CA HIS A 190 -4.47 -14.50 -2.37
C HIS A 190 -5.88 -14.59 -2.97
N ASP A 191 -6.88 -14.72 -2.13
CA ASP A 191 -8.27 -14.85 -2.54
C ASP A 191 -9.16 -13.94 -1.68
N TRP A 192 -9.32 -12.69 -2.15
CA TRP A 192 -10.14 -11.71 -1.47
C TRP A 192 -11.64 -12.04 -1.58
N ARG A 193 -12.03 -12.77 -2.62
CA ARG A 193 -13.37 -13.35 -2.81
C ARG A 193 -13.75 -14.25 -1.63
N ASP A 194 -12.86 -15.20 -1.23
CA ASP A 194 -13.09 -16.07 -0.07
C ASP A 194 -13.15 -15.26 1.23
N VAL A 195 -12.29 -14.26 1.36
CA VAL A 195 -12.29 -13.37 2.54
C VAL A 195 -13.64 -12.65 2.69
N GLN A 196 -14.23 -12.16 1.58
CA GLN A 196 -15.54 -11.50 1.64
C GLN A 196 -16.68 -12.46 1.93
N LYS A 197 -16.70 -13.66 1.32
CA LYS A 197 -17.68 -14.70 1.61
C LYS A 197 -17.67 -15.07 3.11
N ARG A 198 -16.51 -15.32 3.68
CA ARG A 198 -16.35 -15.59 5.12
C ARG A 198 -16.77 -14.44 6.00
N ARG A 199 -16.52 -13.21 5.59
CA ARG A 199 -16.96 -12.02 6.34
C ARG A 199 -18.47 -11.93 6.36
N LEU A 200 -19.12 -12.15 5.23
CA LEU A 200 -20.59 -12.15 5.13
C LEU A 200 -21.22 -13.23 6.02
N GLU A 201 -20.65 -14.45 6.04
CA GLU A 201 -21.09 -15.54 6.92
C GLU A 201 -20.95 -15.23 8.41
N ARG A 202 -19.97 -14.39 8.80
CA ARG A 202 -19.72 -13.96 10.19
C ARG A 202 -20.42 -12.67 10.56
N GLU A 203 -21.19 -12.10 9.67
CA GLU A 203 -21.83 -10.80 9.89
C GLU A 203 -22.77 -10.86 11.09
N GLY A 204 -22.66 -9.85 11.96
CA GLY A 204 -23.30 -9.81 13.27
C GLY A 204 -22.38 -10.09 14.44
N SER A 205 -21.21 -10.74 14.22
CA SER A 205 -20.28 -10.98 15.32
C SER A 205 -19.33 -9.81 15.59
N PHE A 206 -18.76 -9.12 14.57
CA PHE A 206 -17.86 -7.95 14.76
C PHE A 206 -17.70 -7.16 13.45
N PRO A 207 -18.66 -6.36 13.03
CA PRO A 207 -18.49 -5.55 11.83
C PRO A 207 -17.48 -4.43 12.12
N VAL A 208 -16.53 -4.23 11.22
CA VAL A 208 -15.89 -2.92 11.09
C VAL A 208 -17.01 -1.92 10.80
N PRO A 209 -17.12 -0.81 11.52
CA PRO A 209 -18.19 0.15 11.28
C PRO A 209 -18.31 0.51 9.80
N HIS A 210 -19.52 0.41 9.26
CA HIS A 210 -19.82 0.75 7.87
C HIS A 210 -19.05 -0.03 6.79
N TYR A 211 -18.55 -1.23 7.11
CA TYR A 211 -17.69 -2.01 6.20
C TYR A 211 -18.34 -2.22 4.82
N TRP A 212 -19.58 -2.70 4.78
CA TRP A 212 -20.27 -3.01 3.51
C TRP A 212 -20.53 -1.76 2.67
N ALA A 213 -20.94 -0.66 3.27
CA ALA A 213 -21.08 0.61 2.57
C ALA A 213 -19.72 1.13 2.06
N HIS A 214 -18.64 0.91 2.82
CA HIS A 214 -17.30 1.29 2.42
C HIS A 214 -16.78 0.47 1.23
N VAL A 215 -16.91 -0.87 1.26
CA VAL A 215 -16.43 -1.69 0.14
C VAL A 215 -17.24 -1.46 -1.14
N GLN A 216 -18.55 -1.26 -1.03
CA GLN A 216 -19.37 -0.89 -2.18
C GLN A 216 -18.90 0.42 -2.81
N TRP A 217 -18.64 1.43 -2.02
CA TRP A 217 -18.08 2.69 -2.50
C TRP A 217 -16.69 2.53 -3.15
N VAL A 218 -15.79 1.81 -2.49
CA VAL A 218 -14.43 1.55 -3.00
C VAL A 218 -14.47 0.90 -4.38
N TRP A 219 -15.35 -0.09 -4.56
CA TRP A 219 -15.45 -0.87 -5.81
C TRP A 219 -16.48 -0.32 -6.80
N GLY A 220 -17.18 0.77 -6.48
CA GLY A 220 -18.22 1.35 -7.32
C GLY A 220 -19.43 0.44 -7.48
N ALA A 221 -19.67 -0.48 -6.55
CA ALA A 221 -20.79 -1.40 -6.55
C ALA A 221 -22.09 -0.71 -6.16
N LYS A 222 -23.19 -1.09 -6.81
CA LYS A 222 -24.52 -0.52 -6.59
C LYS A 222 -25.17 -1.03 -5.29
N ASP A 223 -24.90 -2.28 -4.96
CA ASP A 223 -25.45 -3.00 -3.82
C ASP A 223 -24.52 -4.16 -3.42
N GLN A 224 -24.94 -4.96 -2.43
CA GLN A 224 -24.18 -6.09 -1.92
C GLN A 224 -23.96 -7.20 -2.96
N ASP A 225 -24.98 -7.50 -3.77
CA ASP A 225 -24.92 -8.56 -4.78
C ASP A 225 -23.98 -8.16 -5.92
N ASP A 226 -24.03 -6.89 -6.32
CA ASP A 226 -23.12 -6.32 -7.32
C ASP A 226 -21.68 -6.35 -6.80
N PHE A 227 -21.46 -5.96 -5.54
CA PHE A 227 -20.15 -6.06 -4.92
C PHE A 227 -19.63 -7.50 -4.89
N MET A 228 -20.44 -8.48 -4.52
CA MET A 228 -20.02 -9.88 -4.48
C MET A 228 -19.67 -10.42 -5.89
N ARG A 229 -20.38 -9.96 -6.95
CA ARG A 229 -20.02 -10.28 -8.34
C ARG A 229 -18.68 -9.68 -8.77
N ILE A 230 -18.39 -8.45 -8.36
CA ILE A 230 -17.08 -7.82 -8.59
C ILE A 230 -15.98 -8.60 -7.86
N ALA A 231 -16.21 -8.96 -6.60
CA ALA A 231 -15.28 -9.69 -5.77
C ALA A 231 -14.89 -11.07 -6.34
N GLU A 232 -15.76 -11.72 -7.15
CA GLU A 232 -15.42 -12.99 -7.82
C GLU A 232 -14.17 -12.91 -8.71
N ASN A 233 -13.78 -11.71 -9.17
CA ASN A 233 -12.59 -11.49 -9.98
C ASN A 233 -11.33 -11.19 -9.15
N VAL A 234 -11.45 -11.07 -7.82
CA VAL A 234 -10.34 -10.62 -6.96
C VAL A 234 -9.66 -11.82 -6.30
N HIS A 235 -8.93 -12.58 -7.10
CA HIS A 235 -8.13 -13.73 -6.68
C HIS A 235 -6.88 -13.89 -7.57
N LEU A 236 -5.88 -14.63 -7.09
CA LEU A 236 -4.60 -14.84 -7.76
C LEU A 236 -4.44 -16.22 -8.39
N ASP A 237 -5.50 -17.05 -8.40
CA ASP A 237 -5.47 -18.36 -9.06
C ASP A 237 -5.13 -18.21 -10.54
N GLY A 238 -4.09 -18.91 -11.02
CA GLY A 238 -3.61 -18.87 -12.42
C GLY A 238 -2.85 -17.57 -12.80
N VAL A 239 -2.40 -16.82 -11.81
CA VAL A 239 -1.68 -15.53 -12.02
C VAL A 239 -0.20 -15.65 -11.65
N LEU A 240 0.11 -16.28 -10.52
CA LEU A 240 1.42 -16.15 -9.87
C LEU A 240 2.56 -16.88 -10.58
N ASP A 241 2.29 -17.88 -11.40
CA ASP A 241 3.25 -18.57 -12.27
C ASP A 241 3.86 -17.64 -13.35
N ARG A 242 3.24 -16.50 -13.61
CA ARG A 242 3.77 -15.45 -14.51
C ARG A 242 4.90 -14.65 -13.90
N ILE A 243 5.03 -14.62 -12.56
CA ILE A 243 6.06 -13.84 -11.86
C ILE A 243 7.42 -14.50 -12.04
N LYS A 244 8.33 -13.79 -12.72
CA LYS A 244 9.70 -14.21 -13.06
C LYS A 244 10.78 -13.37 -12.38
N VAL A 245 10.40 -12.59 -11.37
CA VAL A 245 11.29 -11.72 -10.57
C VAL A 245 11.30 -12.19 -9.12
N PRO A 246 12.30 -11.76 -8.31
CA PRO A 246 12.30 -12.02 -6.86
C PRO A 246 11.00 -11.59 -6.20
N PHE A 247 10.47 -12.42 -5.30
CA PHE A 247 9.20 -12.14 -4.63
C PHE A 247 9.21 -12.56 -3.16
N LEU A 248 8.87 -11.60 -2.27
CA LEU A 248 8.74 -11.84 -0.83
C LEU A 248 7.26 -11.86 -0.42
N VAL A 249 6.87 -12.92 0.26
CA VAL A 249 5.56 -13.04 0.92
C VAL A 249 5.75 -12.88 2.42
N THR A 250 5.10 -11.88 3.04
CA THR A 250 5.08 -11.75 4.50
C THR A 250 3.67 -11.81 5.05
N HIS A 251 3.51 -12.41 6.26
CA HIS A 251 2.21 -12.57 6.90
C HIS A 251 2.36 -12.72 8.42
N GLY A 252 1.34 -12.31 9.16
CA GLY A 252 1.27 -12.55 10.60
C GLY A 252 0.61 -13.90 10.92
N GLU A 253 1.19 -14.69 11.80
CA GLU A 253 0.69 -16.02 12.19
C GLU A 253 -0.76 -15.99 12.71
N LYS A 254 -1.17 -14.89 13.35
CA LYS A 254 -2.47 -14.70 13.97
C LYS A 254 -3.35 -13.66 13.26
N ASP A 255 -3.10 -13.44 11.96
CA ASP A 255 -3.94 -12.55 11.17
C ASP A 255 -5.40 -13.02 11.19
N SER A 256 -6.25 -12.27 11.88
CA SER A 256 -7.68 -12.58 12.03
C SER A 256 -8.53 -12.16 10.83
N GLN A 257 -7.97 -11.37 9.90
CA GLN A 257 -8.67 -10.88 8.72
C GLN A 257 -8.41 -11.76 7.49
N ILE A 258 -7.16 -12.14 7.28
CA ILE A 258 -6.73 -12.96 6.14
C ILE A 258 -6.09 -14.24 6.68
N PRO A 259 -6.68 -15.41 6.47
CA PRO A 259 -6.12 -16.69 6.94
C PRO A 259 -4.71 -16.96 6.41
N LEU A 260 -3.82 -17.47 7.27
CA LEU A 260 -2.43 -17.81 6.95
C LEU A 260 -2.30 -18.70 5.70
N LYS A 261 -3.23 -19.63 5.49
CA LYS A 261 -3.26 -20.49 4.29
C LYS A 261 -3.13 -19.72 2.96
N TRP A 262 -3.56 -18.46 2.92
CA TRP A 262 -3.48 -17.64 1.71
C TRP A 262 -2.07 -17.12 1.46
N ALA A 263 -1.27 -16.90 2.50
CA ALA A 263 0.15 -16.58 2.35
C ALA A 263 0.93 -17.82 1.87
N GLU A 264 0.66 -18.99 2.44
CA GLU A 264 1.24 -20.26 2.05
C GLU A 264 0.93 -20.57 0.58
N ARG A 265 -0.35 -20.46 0.17
CA ARG A 265 -0.78 -20.66 -1.22
C ARG A 265 -0.14 -19.66 -2.18
N THR A 266 -0.01 -18.39 -1.80
CA THR A 266 0.71 -17.39 -2.60
C THR A 266 2.15 -17.84 -2.84
N TYR A 267 2.86 -18.22 -1.78
CA TYR A 267 4.24 -18.69 -1.89
C TYR A 267 4.39 -19.94 -2.76
N GLU A 268 3.50 -20.93 -2.59
CA GLU A 268 3.52 -22.18 -3.36
C GLU A 268 3.38 -21.95 -4.86
N GLN A 269 2.54 -21.01 -5.27
CA GLN A 269 2.27 -20.72 -6.68
C GLN A 269 3.32 -19.82 -7.37
N LEU A 270 4.28 -19.25 -6.63
CA LEU A 270 5.38 -18.45 -7.20
C LEU A 270 6.48 -19.34 -7.82
N VAL A 271 6.07 -20.33 -8.62
CA VAL A 271 6.95 -21.42 -9.11
C VAL A 271 8.08 -20.95 -10.03
N ASN A 272 7.89 -19.83 -10.73
CA ASN A 272 8.85 -19.28 -11.69
C ASN A 272 9.66 -18.08 -11.13
N SER A 273 9.42 -17.68 -9.88
CA SER A 273 10.23 -16.66 -9.21
C SER A 273 11.64 -17.20 -8.89
N PRO A 274 12.71 -16.51 -9.32
CA PRO A 274 14.10 -16.97 -9.11
C PRO A 274 14.54 -16.92 -7.64
N LYS A 275 13.90 -16.09 -6.83
CA LYS A 275 14.11 -15.95 -5.38
C LYS A 275 12.75 -15.71 -4.73
N ARG A 276 12.03 -16.76 -4.37
CA ARG A 276 10.80 -16.66 -3.57
C ARG A 276 11.09 -16.90 -2.10
N GLU A 277 10.45 -16.12 -1.24
CA GLU A 277 10.63 -16.21 0.19
C GLU A 277 9.29 -16.06 0.91
N LEU A 278 9.06 -16.84 1.95
CA LEU A 278 7.91 -16.75 2.85
C LEU A 278 8.39 -16.44 4.26
N LYS A 279 8.01 -15.28 4.80
CA LYS A 279 8.27 -14.88 6.18
C LYS A 279 6.96 -14.78 6.94
N ILE A 280 6.78 -15.69 7.91
CA ILE A 280 5.67 -15.63 8.87
C ILE A 280 6.19 -15.02 10.16
N PHE A 281 5.54 -13.94 10.61
CA PHE A 281 5.82 -13.30 11.90
C PHE A 281 5.07 -14.02 13.01
N THR A 282 5.81 -14.48 14.01
CA THR A 282 5.32 -15.26 15.15
C THR A 282 5.34 -14.45 16.45
N ASP A 283 4.72 -14.96 17.50
CA ASP A 283 4.75 -14.33 18.83
C ASP A 283 6.15 -13.99 19.34
N ARG A 284 7.16 -14.75 18.92
CA ARG A 284 8.54 -14.52 19.31
C ARG A 284 9.09 -13.19 18.80
N GLU A 285 8.62 -12.75 17.63
CA GLU A 285 9.13 -11.55 16.94
C GLU A 285 8.15 -10.38 17.04
N GLY A 286 6.87 -10.67 17.29
CA GLY A 286 5.77 -9.72 17.12
C GLY A 286 5.41 -9.49 15.65
N GLY A 287 4.40 -8.70 15.40
CA GLY A 287 3.89 -8.48 14.02
C GLY A 287 2.93 -9.59 13.58
N VAL A 288 2.31 -10.28 14.53
CA VAL A 288 1.46 -11.46 14.30
C VAL A 288 0.06 -11.15 13.78
N GLN A 289 -0.39 -9.92 13.95
CA GLN A 289 -1.72 -9.50 13.52
C GLN A 289 -1.74 -9.05 12.06
N HIS A 290 -2.91 -8.69 11.57
CA HIS A 290 -3.12 -8.24 10.21
C HIS A 290 -2.11 -7.17 9.79
N SER A 291 -1.35 -7.43 8.72
CA SER A 291 -0.31 -6.53 8.20
C SER A 291 0.68 -6.05 9.29
N SER A 292 0.90 -6.86 10.31
CA SER A 292 1.81 -6.60 11.43
C SER A 292 1.54 -5.29 12.20
N PHE A 293 0.28 -4.85 12.28
CA PHE A 293 -0.08 -3.59 12.96
C PHE A 293 0.21 -3.58 14.47
N ASP A 294 0.31 -4.76 15.09
CA ASP A 294 0.71 -4.90 16.48
C ASP A 294 2.21 -4.61 16.71
N ASN A 295 3.06 -4.85 15.69
CA ASN A 295 4.49 -4.50 15.71
C ASN A 295 5.04 -4.36 14.29
N SER A 296 4.76 -3.22 13.66
CA SER A 296 5.19 -2.96 12.28
C SER A 296 6.71 -2.76 12.12
N ALA A 297 7.44 -2.46 13.21
CA ALA A 297 8.87 -2.16 13.15
C ALA A 297 9.69 -3.38 12.68
N ASN A 298 9.44 -4.56 13.26
CA ASN A 298 10.16 -5.79 12.87
C ASN A 298 9.84 -6.20 11.43
N ALA A 299 8.56 -6.22 11.08
CA ALA A 299 8.13 -6.58 9.74
C ALA A 299 8.67 -5.60 8.69
N GLY A 300 8.59 -4.30 8.97
CA GLY A 300 9.08 -3.27 8.06
C GLY A 300 10.61 -3.28 7.90
N ALA A 301 11.37 -3.56 8.98
CA ALA A 301 12.81 -3.71 8.89
C ALA A 301 13.19 -4.90 8.01
N TYR A 302 12.55 -6.07 8.23
CA TYR A 302 12.76 -7.27 7.41
C TYR A 302 12.47 -7.02 5.93
N ILE A 303 11.32 -6.40 5.63
CA ILE A 303 10.94 -6.04 4.26
C ILE A 303 11.95 -5.06 3.64
N ALA A 304 12.38 -4.06 4.40
CA ALA A 304 13.32 -3.06 3.91
C ALA A 304 14.71 -3.65 3.62
N ASP A 305 15.20 -4.58 4.46
CA ASP A 305 16.46 -5.29 4.23
C ASP A 305 16.37 -6.16 2.97
N TRP A 306 15.31 -6.95 2.84
CA TRP A 306 15.11 -7.79 1.66
C TRP A 306 15.03 -6.98 0.35
N ILE A 307 14.32 -5.85 0.37
CA ILE A 307 14.22 -4.96 -0.80
C ILE A 307 15.59 -4.37 -1.14
N ALA A 308 16.37 -3.94 -0.12
CA ALA A 308 17.70 -3.40 -0.34
C ALA A 308 18.65 -4.44 -0.95
N GLU A 309 18.60 -5.70 -0.51
CA GLU A 309 19.35 -6.80 -1.14
C GLU A 309 19.00 -6.98 -2.61
N VAL A 310 17.69 -6.96 -2.94
CA VAL A 310 17.23 -7.25 -4.31
C VAL A 310 17.43 -6.08 -5.25
N LEU A 311 17.19 -4.85 -4.81
CA LEU A 311 17.30 -3.65 -5.63
C LEU A 311 18.68 -2.99 -5.57
N GLY A 312 19.65 -3.59 -4.88
CA GLY A 312 21.01 -3.07 -4.80
C GLY A 312 21.14 -1.82 -3.93
N GLY A 313 20.42 -1.79 -2.83
CA GLY A 313 20.58 -0.81 -1.75
C GLY A 313 21.68 -1.19 -0.77
N ARG A 314 21.76 -0.46 0.35
CA ARG A 314 22.72 -0.74 1.44
C ARG A 314 22.12 -1.72 2.43
N THR A 315 22.82 -2.84 2.68
CA THR A 315 22.45 -3.87 3.67
C THR A 315 23.42 -3.94 4.84
N ALA A 316 24.59 -3.31 4.72
CA ALA A 316 25.60 -3.15 5.74
C ALA A 316 26.23 -1.75 5.66
N ASN A 317 26.84 -1.31 6.77
CA ASN A 317 27.63 -0.05 6.85
C ASN A 317 29.02 -0.25 6.29
#